data_b8d6312756bf13dcb3077249cf1030dc
#
_entry.id   b8d6312756bf13dcb3077249cf1030dc
#
_cell.length_a   1.000
_cell.length_b   1.000
_cell.length_c   1.000
_cell.angle_alpha   90.00
_cell.angle_beta   90.00
_cell.angle_gamma   90.00
#
_symmetry.space_group_name_H-M   'P 1'
#
loop_
_entity.id
_entity.type
_entity.pdbx_description
1 polymer ?
#
loop_
_entity_poly.entity_id
_entity_poly.type
_entity_poly.pdbx_seq_one_letter_code
_entity_poly.pdbx_strand_id
1 'polypeptide(L)'
;MCMKKIIILQDHNGYTTTSLKNSGINKSVDANKIKGYLEKMGYQVCIVSVHTIDNEKMSSGDYIYYPSSEDQGLFYKGYIGDTLMALSSKGLILLPDYKYFQAHHNKVLMELLREGLSSESLKTIKSRSIYDIRDLRNNVNNIEKIIGYPIVLKTASASGVSLARNRGELFAKAKKMGRIFYHNATVPIWKTASLSKIKNQVLKIIGKPHMDRTYPREKVVLQSFIPNLQYDYKVLVYGEKYYVLKRLIRDNDFRASGSGKLVFPTKFDEEIKNVLDMARTLFLELDVPMLSVDIAYDGKKCHMIEFQCVSFGPYTIQFSNAYYRFDNARWDKVFEESELEKEISTALDYFIRRHGNE
;
A
#
# COMPACT_ATOMS: atom_id res chain seq x y z
N MET A 1 -6.52 31.03 18.88
CA MET A 1 -6.74 29.81 18.09
C MET A 1 -6.61 28.61 19.02
N CYS A 2 -7.55 27.68 18.99
CA CYS A 2 -7.43 26.44 19.74
C CYS A 2 -6.26 25.64 19.14
N MET A 3 -5.36 25.11 19.99
CA MET A 3 -4.21 24.34 19.52
C MET A 3 -4.69 23.03 18.93
N LYS A 4 -4.34 22.74 17.66
CA LYS A 4 -4.72 21.48 16.98
C LYS A 4 -4.07 20.31 17.68
N LYS A 5 -4.82 19.22 17.87
CA LYS A 5 -4.35 18.01 18.56
C LYS A 5 -4.08 16.87 17.59
N ILE A 6 -2.93 16.23 17.76
CA ILE A 6 -2.53 15.05 17.01
C ILE A 6 -2.37 13.87 17.95
N ILE A 7 -2.98 12.75 17.62
CA ILE A 7 -2.90 11.50 18.37
C ILE A 7 -2.08 10.52 17.53
N ILE A 8 -0.93 10.09 18.07
CA ILE A 8 -0.11 9.05 17.49
C ILE A 8 -0.57 7.72 18.08
N LEU A 9 -1.20 6.88 17.27
CA LEU A 9 -1.57 5.53 17.67
C LEU A 9 -0.39 4.57 17.53
N GLN A 10 -0.28 3.66 18.48
CA GLN A 10 0.67 2.55 18.45
C GLN A 10 -0.06 1.23 18.59
N ASP A 11 0.50 0.17 17.99
CA ASP A 11 0.02 -1.19 18.22
C ASP A 11 0.36 -1.69 19.65
N HIS A 12 0.02 -2.93 19.96
CA HIS A 12 0.26 -3.55 21.27
C HIS A 12 1.75 -3.71 21.63
N ASN A 13 2.66 -3.59 20.66
CA ASN A 13 4.10 -3.66 20.83
C ASN A 13 4.77 -2.25 20.83
N GLY A 14 3.98 -1.18 20.79
CA GLY A 14 4.49 0.18 20.66
C GLY A 14 4.95 0.53 19.24
N TYR A 15 4.54 -0.26 18.24
CA TYR A 15 4.90 -0.03 16.85
C TYR A 15 3.98 1.02 16.22
N THR A 16 4.57 1.95 15.46
CA THR A 16 3.85 2.95 14.65
C THR A 16 4.09 2.72 13.17
N THR A 17 5.35 2.79 12.72
CA THR A 17 5.75 2.47 11.34
C THR A 17 7.21 2.04 11.32
N THR A 18 7.64 1.40 10.21
CA THR A 18 8.98 0.80 10.10
C THR A 18 10.10 1.84 10.07
N SER A 19 11.19 1.57 10.83
CA SER A 19 12.50 2.21 10.69
C SER A 19 13.58 1.14 10.54
N LEU A 20 14.52 1.34 9.61
CA LEU A 20 15.64 0.42 9.37
C LEU A 20 16.90 0.80 10.15
N LYS A 21 17.02 2.06 10.59
CA LYS A 21 18.18 2.56 11.36
C LYS A 21 18.00 2.39 12.85
N ASN A 22 16.77 2.22 13.35
CA ASN A 22 16.54 2.04 14.77
C ASN A 22 16.89 0.62 15.21
N SER A 23 17.66 0.52 16.28
CA SER A 23 17.94 -0.74 16.96
C SER A 23 16.82 -1.02 17.97
N GLY A 24 15.90 -1.91 17.64
CA GLY A 24 14.83 -2.31 18.55
C GLY A 24 14.16 -3.60 18.08
N ILE A 25 13.43 -4.26 18.98
CA ILE A 25 12.77 -5.53 18.71
C ILE A 25 11.81 -5.40 17.52
N ASN A 26 11.11 -4.27 17.41
CA ASN A 26 10.09 -4.07 16.37
C ASN A 26 10.54 -3.16 15.22
N LYS A 27 11.76 -2.65 15.25
CA LYS A 27 12.28 -1.71 14.21
C LYS A 27 11.28 -0.60 13.88
N SER A 28 10.63 -0.05 14.91
CA SER A 28 9.70 1.07 14.76
C SER A 28 10.43 2.40 14.76
N VAL A 29 9.82 3.42 14.15
CA VAL A 29 10.20 4.82 14.39
C VAL A 29 10.03 5.17 15.86
N ASP A 30 10.77 6.16 16.33
CA ASP A 30 10.62 6.70 17.68
C ASP A 30 9.43 7.68 17.71
N ALA A 31 8.30 7.22 18.28
CA ALA A 31 7.10 8.03 18.40
C ALA A 31 7.31 9.27 19.30
N ASN A 32 8.21 9.21 20.27
CA ASN A 32 8.53 10.37 21.11
C ASN A 32 9.30 11.44 20.33
N LYS A 33 10.16 11.05 19.41
CA LYS A 33 10.80 12.02 18.49
C LYS A 33 9.78 12.69 17.58
N ILE A 34 8.85 11.91 16.97
CA ILE A 34 7.76 12.47 16.16
C ILE A 34 6.93 13.45 17.00
N LYS A 35 6.54 13.05 18.22
CA LYS A 35 5.85 13.92 19.17
C LYS A 35 6.61 15.21 19.40
N GLY A 36 7.89 15.13 19.75
CA GLY A 36 8.73 16.30 20.04
C GLY A 36 8.86 17.27 18.84
N TYR A 37 8.93 16.76 17.61
CA TYR A 37 8.93 17.61 16.41
C TYR A 37 7.59 18.30 16.20
N LEU A 38 6.48 17.59 16.33
CA LEU A 38 5.13 18.14 16.17
C LEU A 38 4.80 19.17 17.28
N GLU A 39 5.22 18.94 18.52
CA GLU A 39 5.06 19.90 19.63
C GLU A 39 5.83 21.20 19.36
N LYS A 40 7.04 21.12 18.79
CA LYS A 40 7.81 22.31 18.36
C LYS A 40 7.12 23.06 17.20
N MET A 41 6.28 22.41 16.41
CA MET A 41 5.47 23.00 15.35
C MET A 41 4.16 23.60 15.87
N GLY A 42 3.86 23.50 17.19
CA GLY A 42 2.71 24.10 17.84
C GLY A 42 1.48 23.20 17.98
N TYR A 43 1.65 21.88 17.86
CA TYR A 43 0.56 20.91 18.08
C TYR A 43 0.55 20.42 19.54
N GLN A 44 -0.65 20.09 20.02
CA GLN A 44 -0.79 19.24 21.21
C GLN A 44 -0.69 17.78 20.77
N VAL A 45 0.27 17.00 21.32
CA VAL A 45 0.49 15.62 20.83
C VAL A 45 0.40 14.62 21.97
N CYS A 46 -0.36 13.54 21.77
CA CYS A 46 -0.38 12.38 22.67
C CYS A 46 -0.08 11.10 21.91
N ILE A 47 0.57 10.15 22.58
CA ILE A 47 0.83 8.80 22.10
C ILE A 47 -0.10 7.87 22.85
N VAL A 48 -0.87 7.05 22.12
CA VAL A 48 -1.90 6.17 22.68
C VAL A 48 -1.80 4.80 22.03
N SER A 49 -1.90 3.73 22.83
CA SER A 49 -2.06 2.39 22.26
C SER A 49 -3.49 2.17 21.74
N VAL A 50 -3.61 1.46 20.61
CA VAL A 50 -4.91 1.08 20.06
C VAL A 50 -5.79 0.33 21.06
N HIS A 51 -5.19 -0.38 22.04
CA HIS A 51 -5.94 -1.09 23.09
C HIS A 51 -6.48 -0.21 24.22
N THR A 52 -5.87 0.96 24.43
CA THR A 52 -6.18 1.82 25.56
C THR A 52 -6.80 3.14 25.13
N ILE A 53 -7.48 3.13 23.99
CA ILE A 53 -8.14 4.31 23.46
C ILE A 53 -9.27 4.72 24.41
N ASP A 54 -9.10 5.91 25.01
CA ASP A 54 -10.10 6.58 25.81
C ASP A 54 -10.85 7.59 24.91
N ASN A 55 -11.99 7.17 24.44
CA ASN A 55 -12.81 7.96 23.51
C ASN A 55 -13.33 9.29 24.12
N GLU A 56 -13.39 9.41 25.46
CA GLU A 56 -13.85 10.63 26.12
C GLU A 56 -12.81 11.74 26.07
N LYS A 57 -11.55 11.39 25.85
CA LYS A 57 -10.45 12.36 25.71
C LYS A 57 -10.17 12.80 24.29
N MET A 58 -10.98 12.36 23.33
CA MET A 58 -10.83 12.69 21.91
C MET A 58 -12.02 13.51 21.42
N SER A 59 -11.75 14.51 20.61
CA SER A 59 -12.76 15.44 20.11
C SER A 59 -12.85 15.39 18.58
N SER A 60 -14.02 15.67 18.03
CA SER A 60 -14.16 15.88 16.59
C SER A 60 -13.17 16.94 16.11
N GLY A 61 -12.50 16.68 14.99
CA GLY A 61 -11.43 17.53 14.44
C GLY A 61 -10.02 17.21 14.95
N ASP A 62 -9.84 16.32 15.97
CA ASP A 62 -8.52 15.82 16.33
C ASP A 62 -7.96 14.94 15.19
N TYR A 63 -6.65 15.03 14.96
CA TYR A 63 -5.95 14.27 13.93
C TYR A 63 -5.41 12.95 14.49
N ILE A 64 -5.49 11.88 13.71
CA ILE A 64 -5.00 10.55 14.07
C ILE A 64 -3.92 10.10 13.07
N TYR A 65 -2.68 9.96 13.53
CA TYR A 65 -1.64 9.22 12.83
C TYR A 65 -1.58 7.79 13.41
N TYR A 66 -1.64 6.76 12.57
CA TYR A 66 -1.94 5.40 13.00
C TYR A 66 -1.01 4.35 12.38
N PRO A 67 -0.80 3.20 13.07
CA PRO A 67 -0.06 2.06 12.56
C PRO A 67 -0.91 1.23 11.60
N SER A 68 -0.24 0.37 10.83
CA SER A 68 -0.85 -0.82 10.25
C SER A 68 -0.25 -2.05 10.90
N SER A 69 -0.85 -3.22 10.69
CA SER A 69 -0.30 -4.50 11.14
C SER A 69 0.04 -5.39 9.96
N GLU A 70 1.10 -6.19 10.13
CA GLU A 70 1.58 -7.17 9.17
C GLU A 70 1.36 -8.60 9.67
N ASP A 71 0.42 -8.79 10.60
CA ASP A 71 0.10 -10.10 11.17
C ASP A 71 -0.43 -11.06 10.09
N GLN A 72 -0.04 -12.32 10.21
CA GLN A 72 -0.49 -13.35 9.30
C GLN A 72 -2.01 -13.50 9.34
N GLY A 73 -2.67 -13.32 8.20
CA GLY A 73 -4.12 -13.35 8.07
C GLY A 73 -4.81 -12.01 8.33
N LEU A 74 -4.06 -10.98 8.72
CA LEU A 74 -4.54 -9.60 8.89
C LEU A 74 -5.67 -9.47 9.94
N PHE A 75 -5.69 -10.34 10.97
CA PHE A 75 -6.71 -10.31 12.03
C PHE A 75 -6.53 -9.08 12.92
N TYR A 76 -5.29 -8.80 13.34
CA TYR A 76 -4.99 -7.63 14.14
C TYR A 76 -5.17 -6.34 13.34
N LYS A 77 -4.82 -6.36 12.06
CA LYS A 77 -5.16 -5.28 11.15
C LYS A 77 -6.66 -5.03 11.08
N GLY A 78 -7.48 -6.09 11.08
CA GLY A 78 -8.94 -5.98 11.17
C GLY A 78 -9.38 -5.22 12.44
N TYR A 79 -8.83 -5.58 13.61
CA TYR A 79 -9.10 -4.89 14.87
C TYR A 79 -8.72 -3.39 14.82
N ILE A 80 -7.54 -3.05 14.31
CA ILE A 80 -7.14 -1.65 14.10
C ILE A 80 -8.12 -0.95 13.17
N GLY A 81 -8.54 -1.62 12.09
CA GLY A 81 -9.51 -1.08 11.13
C GLY A 81 -10.85 -0.74 11.74
N ASP A 82 -11.41 -1.61 12.59
CA ASP A 82 -12.65 -1.35 13.31
C ASP A 82 -12.52 -0.12 14.22
N THR A 83 -11.39 -0.02 14.91
CA THR A 83 -11.08 1.15 15.75
C THR A 83 -11.00 2.44 14.95
N LEU A 84 -10.24 2.45 13.85
CA LEU A 84 -10.10 3.64 12.99
C LEU A 84 -11.44 4.05 12.38
N MET A 85 -12.27 3.10 11.96
CA MET A 85 -13.61 3.40 11.45
C MET A 85 -14.48 4.04 12.52
N ALA A 86 -14.45 3.53 13.75
CA ALA A 86 -15.20 4.09 14.87
C ALA A 86 -14.76 5.52 15.20
N LEU A 87 -13.44 5.80 15.20
CA LEU A 87 -12.89 7.14 15.43
C LEU A 87 -13.26 8.10 14.30
N SER A 88 -13.14 7.70 13.05
CA SER A 88 -13.56 8.48 11.89
C SER A 88 -15.05 8.83 11.94
N SER A 89 -15.91 7.89 12.35
CA SER A 89 -17.35 8.11 12.50
C SER A 89 -17.71 9.13 13.61
N LYS A 90 -16.79 9.41 14.52
CA LYS A 90 -16.90 10.46 15.54
C LYS A 90 -16.35 11.82 15.08
N GLY A 91 -15.94 11.93 13.82
CA GLY A 91 -15.40 13.15 13.24
C GLY A 91 -13.91 13.39 13.48
N LEU A 92 -13.14 12.36 13.92
CA LEU A 92 -11.69 12.48 13.95
C LEU A 92 -11.11 12.34 12.55
N ILE A 93 -10.03 13.04 12.27
CA ILE A 93 -9.39 13.10 10.95
C ILE A 93 -8.22 12.11 10.89
N LEU A 94 -8.37 11.08 10.10
CA LEU A 94 -7.34 10.06 9.92
C LEU A 94 -6.26 10.52 8.94
N LEU A 95 -4.99 10.29 9.26
CA LEU A 95 -3.81 10.64 8.47
C LEU A 95 -3.00 9.38 8.10
N PRO A 96 -3.16 8.89 6.85
CA PRO A 96 -4.10 9.31 5.79
C PRO A 96 -5.54 8.82 6.02
N ASP A 97 -6.48 9.18 5.12
CA ASP A 97 -7.88 8.74 5.16
C ASP A 97 -8.02 7.20 5.23
N TYR A 98 -9.11 6.73 5.85
CA TYR A 98 -9.40 5.31 6.10
C TYR A 98 -9.35 4.42 4.85
N LYS A 99 -9.73 4.96 3.68
CA LYS A 99 -9.65 4.20 2.41
C LYS A 99 -8.24 3.71 2.10
N TYR A 100 -7.21 4.47 2.48
CA TYR A 100 -5.81 4.07 2.28
C TYR A 100 -5.35 3.00 3.26
N PHE A 101 -5.86 3.00 4.49
CA PHE A 101 -5.66 1.89 5.43
C PHE A 101 -6.25 0.59 4.86
N GLN A 102 -7.45 0.66 4.30
CA GLN A 102 -8.10 -0.49 3.67
C GLN A 102 -7.40 -0.95 2.38
N ALA A 103 -6.77 -0.04 1.64
CA ALA A 103 -5.99 -0.37 0.44
C ALA A 103 -4.63 -1.00 0.76
N HIS A 104 -4.05 -0.73 1.93
CA HIS A 104 -2.83 -1.37 2.40
C HIS A 104 -3.06 -2.88 2.55
N HIS A 105 -2.22 -3.73 1.95
CA HIS A 105 -2.41 -5.18 1.78
C HIS A 105 -3.68 -5.58 1.02
N ASN A 106 -4.25 -4.67 0.21
CA ASN A 106 -5.42 -4.97 -0.60
C ASN A 106 -5.29 -4.36 -2.00
N LYS A 107 -4.52 -5.02 -2.86
CA LYS A 107 -4.28 -4.56 -4.22
C LYS A 107 -5.55 -4.40 -5.06
N VAL A 108 -6.63 -5.11 -4.73
CA VAL A 108 -7.92 -4.90 -5.41
C VAL A 108 -8.47 -3.51 -5.13
N LEU A 109 -8.48 -3.09 -3.85
CA LEU A 109 -8.94 -1.74 -3.52
C LEU A 109 -7.97 -0.67 -4.05
N MET A 110 -6.66 -0.92 -4.01
CA MET A 110 -5.67 -0.03 -4.61
C MET A 110 -5.94 0.19 -6.12
N GLU A 111 -6.28 -0.88 -6.87
CA GLU A 111 -6.63 -0.77 -8.28
C GLU A 111 -7.92 0.03 -8.50
N LEU A 112 -8.94 -0.19 -7.66
CA LEU A 112 -10.19 0.58 -7.73
C LEU A 112 -9.96 2.07 -7.44
N LEU A 113 -9.11 2.39 -6.45
CA LEU A 113 -8.70 3.76 -6.18
C LEU A 113 -7.95 4.37 -7.37
N ARG A 114 -7.06 3.60 -8.02
CA ARG A 114 -6.35 4.04 -9.23
C ARG A 114 -7.30 4.31 -10.40
N GLU A 115 -8.31 3.47 -10.61
CA GLU A 115 -9.33 3.69 -11.65
C GLU A 115 -10.12 4.99 -11.44
N GLY A 116 -10.31 5.40 -10.18
CA GLY A 116 -10.98 6.65 -9.80
C GLY A 116 -10.13 7.91 -9.92
N LEU A 117 -8.83 7.82 -10.23
CA LEU A 117 -7.99 9.01 -10.41
C LEU A 117 -8.38 9.80 -11.67
N SER A 118 -8.15 11.10 -11.65
CA SER A 118 -8.48 12.00 -12.77
C SER A 118 -7.48 11.87 -13.91
N SER A 119 -6.17 11.77 -13.58
CA SER A 119 -5.08 11.77 -14.57
C SER A 119 -4.96 10.43 -15.30
N GLU A 120 -5.17 10.43 -16.60
CA GLU A 120 -5.03 9.23 -17.45
C GLU A 120 -3.59 8.68 -17.47
N SER A 121 -2.58 9.53 -17.26
CA SER A 121 -1.17 9.11 -17.16
C SER A 121 -0.94 8.12 -16.02
N LEU A 122 -1.73 8.16 -14.96
CA LEU A 122 -1.66 7.24 -13.82
C LEU A 122 -2.37 5.90 -14.08
N LYS A 123 -3.16 5.79 -15.15
CA LYS A 123 -3.99 4.62 -15.50
C LYS A 123 -3.49 3.83 -16.71
N THR A 124 -2.21 3.97 -17.06
CA THR A 124 -1.62 3.34 -18.25
C THR A 124 -1.56 1.81 -18.18
N ILE A 125 -1.48 1.24 -16.98
CA ILE A 125 -1.56 -0.20 -16.73
C ILE A 125 -3.03 -0.58 -16.61
N LYS A 126 -3.53 -1.40 -17.56
CA LYS A 126 -4.88 -1.95 -17.48
C LYS A 126 -4.94 -3.07 -16.45
N SER A 127 -6.01 -3.10 -15.67
CA SER A 127 -6.18 -4.12 -14.63
C SER A 127 -7.60 -4.66 -14.54
N ARG A 128 -7.72 -5.86 -13.98
CA ARG A 128 -9.00 -6.49 -13.58
C ARG A 128 -8.74 -7.35 -12.35
N SER A 129 -9.73 -7.41 -11.47
CA SER A 129 -9.68 -8.25 -10.28
C SER A 129 -10.56 -9.48 -10.47
N ILE A 130 -10.13 -10.60 -9.91
CA ILE A 130 -10.91 -11.83 -9.82
C ILE A 130 -10.90 -12.35 -8.38
N TYR A 131 -12.01 -12.90 -7.95
CA TYR A 131 -12.12 -13.55 -6.64
C TYR A 131 -12.11 -15.08 -6.76
N ASP A 132 -12.74 -15.63 -7.79
CA ASP A 132 -12.88 -17.07 -8.01
C ASP A 132 -12.56 -17.46 -9.45
N ILE A 133 -12.18 -18.72 -9.65
CA ILE A 133 -11.91 -19.28 -10.99
C ILE A 133 -13.17 -19.28 -11.88
N ARG A 134 -14.37 -19.30 -11.31
CA ARG A 134 -15.64 -19.18 -12.02
C ARG A 134 -15.82 -17.78 -12.59
N ASP A 135 -15.47 -16.78 -11.80
CA ASP A 135 -15.46 -15.39 -12.23
C ASP A 135 -14.50 -15.19 -13.41
N LEU A 136 -13.27 -15.71 -13.29
CA LEU A 136 -12.33 -15.71 -14.42
C LEU A 136 -12.93 -16.41 -15.66
N ARG A 137 -13.54 -17.59 -15.50
CA ARG A 137 -14.10 -18.34 -16.63
C ARG A 137 -15.20 -17.57 -17.35
N ASN A 138 -16.06 -16.88 -16.61
CA ASN A 138 -17.17 -16.12 -17.17
C ASN A 138 -16.70 -14.83 -17.88
N ASN A 139 -15.55 -14.28 -17.46
CA ASN A 139 -15.08 -12.97 -17.90
C ASN A 139 -13.80 -13.02 -18.75
N VAL A 140 -13.22 -14.19 -19.02
CA VAL A 140 -11.89 -14.33 -19.63
C VAL A 140 -11.77 -13.63 -20.99
N ASN A 141 -12.79 -13.72 -21.86
CA ASN A 141 -12.74 -13.06 -23.16
C ASN A 141 -12.68 -11.54 -23.05
N ASN A 142 -13.40 -10.96 -22.08
CA ASN A 142 -13.35 -9.52 -21.80
C ASN A 142 -12.00 -9.11 -21.20
N ILE A 143 -11.46 -9.92 -20.28
CA ILE A 143 -10.14 -9.71 -19.68
C ILE A 143 -9.05 -9.70 -20.76
N GLU A 144 -9.06 -10.68 -21.66
CA GLU A 144 -8.11 -10.78 -22.78
C GLU A 144 -8.21 -9.59 -23.74
N LYS A 145 -9.43 -9.12 -24.03
CA LYS A 145 -9.66 -7.93 -24.86
C LYS A 145 -9.09 -6.65 -24.23
N ILE A 146 -9.19 -6.52 -22.90
CA ILE A 146 -8.79 -5.29 -22.19
C ILE A 146 -7.29 -5.29 -21.88
N ILE A 147 -6.76 -6.43 -21.41
CA ILE A 147 -5.39 -6.52 -20.88
C ILE A 147 -4.41 -7.02 -21.95
N GLY A 148 -4.78 -8.08 -22.69
CA GLY A 148 -3.89 -8.78 -23.61
C GLY A 148 -2.82 -9.63 -22.91
N TYR A 149 -2.19 -10.55 -23.64
CA TYR A 149 -1.09 -11.34 -23.13
C TYR A 149 0.27 -10.70 -23.45
N PRO A 150 1.29 -10.83 -22.57
CA PRO A 150 1.27 -11.53 -21.28
C PRO A 150 0.49 -10.78 -20.20
N ILE A 151 -0.11 -11.53 -19.25
CA ILE A 151 -0.86 -10.99 -18.10
C ILE A 151 -0.05 -11.21 -16.82
N VAL A 152 0.16 -10.15 -16.06
CA VAL A 152 0.74 -10.22 -14.70
C VAL A 152 -0.37 -10.52 -13.70
N LEU A 153 -0.20 -11.56 -12.90
CA LEU A 153 -1.09 -11.91 -11.79
C LEU A 153 -0.42 -11.49 -10.48
N LYS A 154 -1.16 -10.82 -9.60
CA LYS A 154 -0.72 -10.44 -8.24
C LYS A 154 -1.74 -10.93 -7.22
N THR A 155 -1.28 -11.53 -6.10
CA THR A 155 -2.15 -11.76 -4.94
C THR A 155 -2.47 -10.42 -4.29
N ALA A 156 -3.68 -10.29 -3.74
CA ALA A 156 -4.12 -9.00 -3.17
C ALA A 156 -3.37 -8.64 -1.89
N SER A 157 -3.13 -9.63 -1.03
CA SER A 157 -2.57 -9.42 0.32
C SER A 157 -1.08 -9.71 0.46
N ALA A 158 -0.45 -10.34 -0.54
CA ALA A 158 0.91 -10.82 -0.41
C ALA A 158 1.81 -10.42 -1.60
N SER A 159 3.10 -10.77 -1.52
CA SER A 159 4.11 -10.52 -2.55
C SER A 159 4.05 -11.49 -3.74
N GLY A 160 3.01 -12.33 -3.83
CA GLY A 160 2.84 -13.30 -4.91
C GLY A 160 2.62 -12.62 -6.26
N VAL A 161 3.57 -12.79 -7.19
CA VAL A 161 3.50 -12.29 -8.56
C VAL A 161 3.81 -13.42 -9.53
N SER A 162 3.08 -13.50 -10.63
CA SER A 162 3.28 -14.49 -11.69
C SER A 162 2.94 -13.92 -13.05
N LEU A 163 3.47 -14.49 -14.13
CA LEU A 163 3.23 -14.04 -15.50
C LEU A 163 2.56 -15.16 -16.30
N ALA A 164 1.38 -14.91 -16.89
CA ALA A 164 0.68 -15.82 -17.78
C ALA A 164 0.86 -15.38 -19.25
N ARG A 165 1.35 -16.27 -20.10
CA ARG A 165 1.60 -16.00 -21.51
C ARG A 165 0.43 -16.39 -22.43
N ASN A 166 -0.49 -17.16 -21.89
CA ASN A 166 -1.68 -17.64 -22.61
C ASN A 166 -2.80 -17.99 -21.65
N ARG A 167 -3.99 -18.29 -22.19
CA ARG A 167 -5.20 -18.64 -21.43
C ARG A 167 -5.00 -19.84 -20.50
N GLY A 168 -4.33 -20.91 -20.94
CA GLY A 168 -4.06 -22.09 -20.12
C GLY A 168 -3.23 -21.76 -18.87
N GLU A 169 -2.13 -21.00 -19.07
CA GLU A 169 -1.30 -20.50 -17.96
C GLU A 169 -2.08 -19.57 -17.02
N LEU A 170 -2.93 -18.68 -17.56
CA LEU A 170 -3.75 -17.78 -16.77
C LEU A 170 -4.63 -18.56 -15.80
N PHE A 171 -5.38 -19.56 -16.28
CA PHE A 171 -6.23 -20.39 -15.44
C PHE A 171 -5.44 -21.20 -14.39
N ALA A 172 -4.34 -21.81 -14.79
CA ALA A 172 -3.51 -22.61 -13.89
C ALA A 172 -2.93 -21.75 -12.75
N LYS A 173 -2.38 -20.57 -13.08
CA LYS A 173 -1.77 -19.64 -12.14
C LYS A 173 -2.81 -18.98 -11.25
N ALA A 174 -3.94 -18.52 -11.77
CA ALA A 174 -5.04 -17.96 -10.98
C ALA A 174 -5.59 -18.99 -9.98
N LYS A 175 -5.77 -20.24 -10.38
CA LYS A 175 -6.20 -21.33 -9.49
C LYS A 175 -5.18 -21.58 -8.35
N LYS A 176 -3.88 -21.53 -8.66
CA LYS A 176 -2.81 -21.70 -7.67
C LYS A 176 -2.76 -20.52 -6.70
N MET A 177 -2.75 -19.29 -7.21
CA MET A 177 -2.63 -18.06 -6.40
C MET A 177 -3.87 -17.79 -5.56
N GLY A 178 -5.05 -18.20 -6.00
CA GLY A 178 -6.29 -18.04 -5.22
C GLY A 178 -6.41 -19.02 -4.02
N ARG A 179 -5.41 -19.86 -3.75
CA ARG A 179 -5.43 -20.76 -2.59
C ARG A 179 -4.93 -20.02 -1.35
N ILE A 180 -5.68 -20.12 -0.27
CA ILE A 180 -5.27 -19.62 1.05
C ILE A 180 -4.62 -20.76 1.82
N PHE A 181 -3.40 -20.54 2.30
CA PHE A 181 -2.69 -21.45 3.19
C PHE A 181 -2.54 -20.81 4.56
N TYR A 182 -3.25 -21.34 5.57
CA TYR A 182 -3.08 -20.93 6.96
C TYR A 182 -2.12 -21.88 7.66
N HIS A 183 -0.96 -21.41 8.04
CA HIS A 183 0.05 -22.25 8.71
C HIS A 183 -0.17 -22.43 10.21
N ASN A 184 -0.94 -21.56 10.88
CA ASN A 184 -1.05 -21.51 12.35
C ASN A 184 -2.49 -21.52 12.89
N ALA A 185 -3.48 -22.02 12.16
CA ALA A 185 -4.80 -22.20 12.72
C ALA A 185 -4.82 -23.45 13.60
N THR A 186 -5.27 -23.33 14.84
CA THR A 186 -5.50 -24.45 15.78
C THR A 186 -6.45 -25.51 15.21
N VAL A 187 -7.28 -25.14 14.24
CA VAL A 187 -8.04 -26.06 13.38
C VAL A 187 -7.71 -25.71 11.93
N PRO A 188 -7.05 -26.60 11.18
CA PRO A 188 -6.76 -26.32 9.78
C PRO A 188 -8.03 -26.07 8.99
N ILE A 189 -8.24 -24.84 8.47
CA ILE A 189 -9.41 -24.47 7.68
C ILE A 189 -9.62 -25.43 6.49
N TRP A 190 -8.54 -26.03 5.97
CA TRP A 190 -8.65 -27.04 4.93
C TRP A 190 -9.38 -28.31 5.40
N LYS A 191 -9.27 -28.72 6.69
CA LYS A 191 -10.02 -29.87 7.23
C LYS A 191 -11.51 -29.56 7.30
N THR A 192 -11.89 -28.40 7.84
CA THR A 192 -13.29 -28.02 7.94
C THR A 192 -13.90 -27.72 6.58
N ALA A 193 -13.16 -27.06 5.68
CA ALA A 193 -13.58 -26.81 4.32
C ALA A 193 -13.73 -28.11 3.49
N SER A 194 -12.81 -29.08 3.67
CA SER A 194 -12.88 -30.37 2.96
C SER A 194 -14.04 -31.23 3.45
N LEU A 195 -14.23 -31.32 4.76
CA LEU A 195 -15.36 -32.07 5.34
C LEU A 195 -16.71 -31.47 4.94
N SER A 196 -16.84 -30.14 4.96
CA SER A 196 -18.08 -29.49 4.52
C SER A 196 -18.32 -29.62 3.01
N LYS A 197 -17.28 -29.67 2.18
CA LYS A 197 -17.38 -29.98 0.73
C LYS A 197 -17.91 -31.39 0.52
N ILE A 198 -17.30 -32.39 1.17
CA ILE A 198 -17.71 -33.78 1.05
C ILE A 198 -19.16 -33.93 1.50
N LYS A 199 -19.51 -33.33 2.68
CA LYS A 199 -20.89 -33.33 3.17
C LYS A 199 -21.88 -32.72 2.18
N ASN A 200 -21.56 -31.56 1.61
CA ASN A 200 -22.42 -30.90 0.61
C ASN A 200 -22.53 -31.69 -0.69
N GLN A 201 -21.46 -32.35 -1.14
CA GLN A 201 -21.53 -33.23 -2.31
C GLN A 201 -22.42 -34.45 -2.07
N VAL A 202 -22.30 -35.09 -0.89
CA VAL A 202 -23.15 -36.21 -0.48
C VAL A 202 -24.62 -35.75 -0.42
N LEU A 203 -24.90 -34.61 0.24
CA LEU A 203 -26.24 -34.05 0.29
C LEU A 203 -26.84 -33.78 -1.09
N LYS A 204 -26.05 -33.27 -2.00
CA LYS A 204 -26.45 -33.02 -3.40
C LYS A 204 -26.78 -34.31 -4.13
N ILE A 205 -25.97 -35.36 -3.95
CA ILE A 205 -26.17 -36.68 -4.60
C ILE A 205 -27.47 -37.33 -4.10
N ILE A 206 -27.76 -37.23 -2.79
CA ILE A 206 -28.97 -37.81 -2.17
C ILE A 206 -30.20 -36.90 -2.26
N GLY A 207 -30.16 -35.81 -3.02
CA GLY A 207 -31.27 -34.89 -3.24
C GLY A 207 -31.71 -34.10 -2.01
N LYS A 208 -30.89 -34.04 -0.93
CA LYS A 208 -31.21 -33.26 0.27
C LYS A 208 -30.80 -31.80 0.16
N PRO A 209 -31.49 -30.88 0.86
CA PRO A 209 -31.10 -29.48 0.89
C PRO A 209 -29.62 -29.34 1.28
N HIS A 210 -28.84 -28.60 0.47
CA HIS A 210 -27.41 -28.34 0.68
C HIS A 210 -27.14 -26.85 0.52
N MET A 211 -26.14 -26.39 1.25
CA MET A 211 -25.75 -24.96 1.21
C MET A 211 -24.58 -24.78 0.25
N ASP A 212 -24.80 -24.03 -0.81
CA ASP A 212 -23.71 -23.63 -1.74
C ASP A 212 -22.85 -22.60 -1.02
N ARG A 213 -21.83 -23.07 -0.29
CA ARG A 213 -20.92 -22.21 0.47
C ARG A 213 -19.82 -21.69 -0.42
N THR A 214 -19.61 -20.36 -0.37
CA THR A 214 -18.41 -19.74 -0.92
C THR A 214 -17.24 -20.05 0.02
N TYR A 215 -16.19 -20.68 -0.53
CA TYR A 215 -15.00 -20.98 0.24
C TYR A 215 -14.06 -19.79 0.24
N PRO A 216 -13.31 -19.53 1.36
CA PRO A 216 -12.31 -18.48 1.40
C PRO A 216 -11.28 -18.66 0.28
N ARG A 217 -11.01 -17.58 -0.45
CA ARG A 217 -10.00 -17.52 -1.50
C ARG A 217 -9.25 -16.22 -1.43
N GLU A 218 -8.01 -16.24 -1.87
CA GLU A 218 -7.23 -15.02 -2.10
C GLU A 218 -7.74 -14.31 -3.37
N LYS A 219 -7.90 -13.01 -3.28
CA LYS A 219 -8.21 -12.15 -4.43
C LYS A 219 -6.98 -12.04 -5.31
N VAL A 220 -7.16 -12.03 -6.62
CA VAL A 220 -6.07 -11.91 -7.60
C VAL A 220 -6.34 -10.70 -8.49
N VAL A 221 -5.32 -9.87 -8.64
CA VAL A 221 -5.30 -8.76 -9.60
C VAL A 221 -4.57 -9.21 -10.85
N LEU A 222 -5.16 -8.95 -12.00
CA LEU A 222 -4.62 -9.17 -13.34
C LEU A 222 -4.24 -7.81 -13.92
N GLN A 223 -3.01 -7.66 -14.40
CA GLN A 223 -2.50 -6.41 -14.97
C GLN A 223 -1.83 -6.64 -16.33
N SER A 224 -1.84 -5.61 -17.18
CA SER A 224 -1.04 -5.62 -18.39
C SER A 224 0.45 -5.64 -18.08
N PHE A 225 1.19 -6.39 -18.87
CA PHE A 225 2.64 -6.53 -18.73
C PHE A 225 3.37 -5.37 -19.44
N ILE A 226 4.41 -4.85 -18.79
CA ILE A 226 5.32 -3.86 -19.39
C ILE A 226 6.53 -4.63 -19.95
N PRO A 227 6.70 -4.69 -21.28
CA PRO A 227 7.78 -5.46 -21.88
C PRO A 227 9.14 -4.78 -21.67
N ASN A 228 10.22 -5.58 -21.70
CA ASN A 228 11.62 -5.13 -21.70
C ASN A 228 12.04 -4.25 -20.52
N LEU A 229 11.30 -4.31 -19.41
CA LEU A 229 11.63 -3.55 -18.22
C LEU A 229 12.97 -4.05 -17.65
N GLN A 230 13.93 -3.14 -17.47
CA GLN A 230 15.25 -3.44 -16.90
C GLN A 230 15.34 -2.99 -15.43
N TYR A 231 14.49 -2.07 -15.03
CA TYR A 231 14.44 -1.49 -13.69
C TYR A 231 13.09 -0.82 -13.45
N ASP A 232 12.80 -0.53 -12.21
CA ASP A 232 11.75 0.38 -11.79
C ASP A 232 12.30 1.43 -10.80
N TYR A 233 11.49 2.41 -10.49
CA TYR A 233 11.76 3.42 -9.50
C TYR A 233 10.81 3.27 -8.32
N LYS A 234 11.37 3.34 -7.10
CA LYS A 234 10.62 3.55 -5.88
C LYS A 234 10.78 5.01 -5.46
N VAL A 235 9.67 5.74 -5.49
CA VAL A 235 9.64 7.12 -5.03
C VAL A 235 8.91 7.17 -3.71
N LEU A 236 9.54 7.75 -2.69
CA LEU A 236 8.89 8.09 -1.42
C LEU A 236 8.66 9.59 -1.37
N VAL A 237 7.46 10.00 -0.98
CA VAL A 237 7.09 11.40 -0.82
C VAL A 237 6.73 11.65 0.64
N TYR A 238 7.33 12.67 1.22
CA TYR A 238 7.04 13.17 2.56
C TYR A 238 6.77 14.68 2.45
N GLY A 239 5.48 15.07 2.40
CA GLY A 239 5.12 16.45 2.11
C GLY A 239 5.69 16.95 0.78
N GLU A 240 6.64 17.87 0.82
CA GLU A 240 7.26 18.47 -0.37
C GLU A 240 8.55 17.79 -0.82
N LYS A 241 9.03 16.77 -0.07
CA LYS A 241 10.29 16.08 -0.35
C LYS A 241 10.07 14.75 -1.06
N TYR A 242 10.76 14.53 -2.17
CA TYR A 242 10.68 13.36 -3.03
C TYR A 242 12.02 12.63 -3.04
N TYR A 243 12.03 11.37 -2.63
CA TYR A 243 13.20 10.50 -2.54
C TYR A 243 13.11 9.42 -3.61
N VAL A 244 14.12 9.29 -4.46
CA VAL A 244 14.09 8.38 -5.61
C VAL A 244 15.13 7.29 -5.45
N LEU A 245 14.70 6.04 -5.63
CA LEU A 245 15.53 4.85 -5.66
C LEU A 245 15.26 4.06 -6.94
N LYS A 246 16.29 3.77 -7.72
CA LYS A 246 16.25 2.88 -8.88
C LYS A 246 16.52 1.46 -8.43
N ARG A 247 15.66 0.51 -8.81
CA ARG A 247 15.81 -0.92 -8.50
C ARG A 247 15.97 -1.69 -9.80
N LEU A 248 17.11 -2.37 -9.99
CA LEU A 248 17.32 -3.21 -11.16
C LEU A 248 16.53 -4.52 -11.02
N ILE A 249 16.15 -5.12 -12.14
CA ILE A 249 15.45 -6.41 -12.14
C ILE A 249 16.34 -7.53 -11.56
N ARG A 250 15.70 -8.58 -11.07
CA ARG A 250 16.38 -9.81 -10.66
C ARG A 250 16.93 -10.54 -11.87
N ASP A 251 17.96 -11.31 -11.66
CA ASP A 251 18.48 -12.17 -12.72
C ASP A 251 17.42 -13.22 -13.11
N ASN A 252 17.15 -13.34 -14.40
CA ASN A 252 16.15 -14.26 -14.98
C ASN A 252 14.70 -14.02 -14.48
N ASP A 253 14.37 -12.80 -14.07
CA ASP A 253 13.03 -12.41 -13.62
C ASP A 253 12.62 -11.07 -14.27
N PHE A 254 11.34 -10.81 -14.33
CA PHE A 254 10.79 -9.52 -14.81
C PHE A 254 10.54 -8.52 -13.66
N ARG A 255 10.80 -8.91 -12.41
CA ARG A 255 10.53 -8.11 -11.20
C ARG A 255 11.78 -7.39 -10.74
N ALA A 256 11.65 -6.10 -10.44
CA ALA A 256 12.68 -5.31 -9.79
C ALA A 256 12.57 -5.35 -8.25
N SER A 257 11.34 -5.41 -7.73
CA SER A 257 11.09 -5.48 -6.29
C SER A 257 11.78 -6.68 -5.64
N GLY A 258 12.53 -6.42 -4.54
CA GLY A 258 13.28 -7.44 -3.81
C GLY A 258 14.50 -8.02 -4.54
N SER A 259 15.03 -7.32 -5.55
CA SER A 259 16.28 -7.73 -6.23
C SER A 259 17.53 -7.52 -5.38
N GLY A 260 17.48 -6.60 -4.42
CA GLY A 260 18.66 -6.15 -3.67
C GLY A 260 19.61 -5.25 -4.49
N LYS A 261 19.37 -5.07 -5.79
CA LYS A 261 20.18 -4.25 -6.71
C LYS A 261 19.64 -2.83 -6.73
N LEU A 262 20.09 -2.01 -5.78
CA LEU A 262 19.56 -0.68 -5.47
C LEU A 262 20.56 0.40 -5.86
N VAL A 263 20.11 1.45 -6.57
CA VAL A 263 20.94 2.56 -7.04
C VAL A 263 20.21 3.88 -6.77
N PHE A 264 20.88 4.80 -6.09
CA PHE A 264 20.41 6.19 -5.97
C PHE A 264 20.83 6.97 -7.20
N PRO A 265 19.89 7.63 -7.94
CA PRO A 265 20.22 8.42 -9.11
C PRO A 265 21.15 9.59 -8.77
N THR A 266 22.29 9.66 -9.46
CA THR A 266 23.26 10.75 -9.28
C THR A 266 22.98 11.94 -10.19
N LYS A 267 22.41 11.68 -11.38
CA LYS A 267 22.07 12.69 -12.38
C LYS A 267 20.57 12.99 -12.33
N PHE A 268 20.22 14.25 -12.59
CA PHE A 268 18.86 14.67 -12.89
C PHE A 268 18.75 14.80 -14.41
N ASP A 269 18.00 13.90 -15.02
CA ASP A 269 17.72 13.82 -16.45
C ASP A 269 16.22 13.82 -16.72
N GLU A 270 15.82 13.78 -17.99
CA GLU A 270 14.41 13.78 -18.37
C GLU A 270 13.64 12.54 -17.85
N GLU A 271 14.32 11.41 -17.72
CA GLU A 271 13.72 10.20 -17.13
C GLU A 271 13.36 10.42 -15.65
N ILE A 272 14.30 10.92 -14.85
CA ILE A 272 14.05 11.24 -13.43
C ILE A 272 12.99 12.32 -13.28
N LYS A 273 13.00 13.33 -14.17
CA LYS A 273 11.96 14.36 -14.21
C LYS A 273 10.56 13.73 -14.42
N ASN A 274 10.41 12.87 -15.42
CA ASN A 274 9.14 12.20 -15.73
C ASN A 274 8.66 11.31 -14.57
N VAL A 275 9.57 10.61 -13.89
CA VAL A 275 9.29 9.81 -12.69
C VAL A 275 8.77 10.70 -11.56
N LEU A 276 9.43 11.83 -11.30
CA LEU A 276 9.05 12.78 -10.27
C LEU A 276 7.72 13.48 -10.60
N ASP A 277 7.49 13.86 -11.86
CA ASP A 277 6.23 14.46 -12.31
C ASP A 277 5.05 13.49 -12.11
N MET A 278 5.22 12.20 -12.42
CA MET A 278 4.21 11.18 -12.16
C MET A 278 3.95 11.00 -10.66
N ALA A 279 5.00 10.91 -9.86
CA ALA A 279 4.88 10.78 -8.41
C ALA A 279 4.16 11.99 -7.78
N ARG A 280 4.47 13.20 -8.26
CA ARG A 280 3.83 14.44 -7.82
C ARG A 280 2.36 14.49 -8.22
N THR A 281 2.03 14.15 -9.46
CA THR A 281 0.64 14.07 -9.93
C THR A 281 -0.16 13.12 -9.05
N LEU A 282 0.36 11.92 -8.77
CA LEU A 282 -0.29 10.96 -7.90
C LEU A 282 -0.45 11.49 -6.46
N PHE A 283 0.60 12.08 -5.90
CA PHE A 283 0.59 12.61 -4.54
C PHE A 283 -0.48 13.68 -4.35
N LEU A 284 -0.62 14.59 -5.32
CA LEU A 284 -1.63 15.64 -5.28
C LEU A 284 -3.06 15.10 -5.45
N GLU A 285 -3.27 14.09 -6.32
CA GLU A 285 -4.60 13.50 -6.51
C GLU A 285 -5.03 12.61 -5.34
N LEU A 286 -4.11 11.90 -4.70
CA LEU A 286 -4.43 11.07 -3.54
C LEU A 286 -4.70 11.90 -2.29
N ASP A 287 -4.14 13.09 -2.22
CA ASP A 287 -4.26 14.01 -1.10
C ASP A 287 -3.92 13.34 0.24
N VAL A 288 -2.66 13.03 0.41
CA VAL A 288 -2.12 12.27 1.56
C VAL A 288 -0.88 12.95 2.13
N PRO A 289 -0.54 12.75 3.41
CA PRO A 289 0.70 13.32 3.97
C PRO A 289 1.96 12.67 3.42
N MET A 290 1.90 11.37 3.13
CA MET A 290 3.04 10.57 2.68
C MET A 290 2.61 9.55 1.64
N LEU A 291 3.54 9.23 0.72
CA LEU A 291 3.29 8.30 -0.37
C LEU A 291 4.53 7.46 -0.67
N SER A 292 4.34 6.19 -0.96
CA SER A 292 5.29 5.33 -1.65
C SER A 292 4.69 4.92 -2.98
N VAL A 293 5.39 5.15 -4.09
CA VAL A 293 4.95 4.73 -5.41
C VAL A 293 6.06 4.00 -6.15
N ASP A 294 5.69 2.90 -6.79
CA ASP A 294 6.55 2.13 -7.68
C ASP A 294 6.22 2.50 -9.14
N ILE A 295 7.21 3.02 -9.87
CA ILE A 295 7.07 3.54 -11.22
C ILE A 295 8.02 2.81 -12.17
N ALA A 296 7.49 2.21 -13.23
CA ALA A 296 8.30 1.68 -14.32
C ALA A 296 8.50 2.75 -15.41
N TYR A 297 9.65 2.69 -16.08
CA TYR A 297 9.92 3.49 -17.27
C TYR A 297 10.27 2.56 -18.44
N ASP A 298 9.51 2.63 -19.53
CA ASP A 298 9.64 1.73 -20.69
C ASP A 298 10.58 2.28 -21.79
N GLY A 299 11.31 3.36 -21.49
CA GLY A 299 12.15 4.09 -22.43
C GLY A 299 11.45 5.25 -23.14
N LYS A 300 10.12 5.39 -22.94
CA LYS A 300 9.30 6.45 -23.54
C LYS A 300 8.42 7.16 -22.53
N LYS A 301 7.79 6.41 -21.65
CA LYS A 301 6.84 6.92 -20.65
C LYS A 301 6.92 6.16 -19.34
N CYS A 302 6.43 6.81 -18.30
CA CYS A 302 6.27 6.22 -16.98
C CYS A 302 4.96 5.43 -16.88
N HIS A 303 4.98 4.39 -16.02
CA HIS A 303 3.82 3.56 -15.67
C HIS A 303 3.78 3.36 -14.17
N MET A 304 2.70 3.77 -13.52
CA MET A 304 2.49 3.54 -12.10
C MET A 304 2.14 2.06 -11.86
N ILE A 305 3.04 1.33 -11.17
CA ILE A 305 2.86 -0.11 -10.89
C ILE A 305 2.01 -0.34 -9.64
N GLU A 306 2.33 0.37 -8.57
CA GLU A 306 1.72 0.20 -7.24
C GLU A 306 1.96 1.45 -6.40
N PHE A 307 1.04 1.77 -5.47
CA PHE A 307 1.24 2.83 -4.50
C PHE A 307 0.79 2.41 -3.10
N GLN A 308 1.34 3.05 -2.08
CA GLN A 308 1.00 2.84 -0.67
C GLN A 308 1.06 4.19 0.06
N CYS A 309 0.07 4.45 0.91
CA CYS A 309 -0.02 5.67 1.72
C CYS A 309 0.14 5.39 3.21
N VAL A 310 0.15 4.11 3.61
CA VAL A 310 0.24 3.65 5.00
C VAL A 310 1.36 2.62 5.09
N SER A 311 2.23 2.76 6.09
CA SER A 311 3.25 1.76 6.48
C SER A 311 4.02 1.15 5.31
N PHE A 312 4.97 1.86 4.77
CA PHE A 312 5.85 1.39 3.70
C PHE A 312 7.32 1.42 4.11
N GLY A 313 8.15 0.60 3.45
CA GLY A 313 9.56 0.49 3.77
C GLY A 313 10.33 1.81 3.54
N PRO A 314 11.06 2.32 4.54
CA PRO A 314 11.71 3.63 4.49
C PRO A 314 13.13 3.60 3.90
N TYR A 315 13.55 2.52 3.23
CA TYR A 315 14.92 2.38 2.73
C TYR A 315 15.36 3.60 1.90
N THR A 316 14.51 4.04 0.99
CA THR A 316 14.83 5.14 0.07
C THR A 316 15.15 6.44 0.81
N ILE A 317 14.35 6.82 1.82
CA ILE A 317 14.62 8.04 2.60
C ILE A 317 15.81 7.86 3.55
N GLN A 318 15.90 6.72 4.24
CA GLN A 318 16.92 6.54 5.28
C GLN A 318 18.35 6.35 4.75
N PHE A 319 18.50 5.99 3.47
CA PHE A 319 19.82 5.76 2.83
C PHE A 319 20.11 6.72 1.67
N SER A 320 19.21 7.67 1.39
CA SER A 320 19.48 8.75 0.45
C SER A 320 20.25 9.87 1.12
N ASN A 321 21.19 10.46 0.39
CA ASN A 321 21.89 11.70 0.77
C ASN A 321 21.29 12.95 0.08
N ALA A 322 20.16 12.79 -0.59
CA ALA A 322 19.52 13.87 -1.32
C ALA A 322 18.00 13.60 -1.48
N TYR A 323 17.26 14.65 -1.68
CA TYR A 323 15.86 14.62 -2.10
C TYR A 323 15.63 15.61 -3.24
N TYR A 324 14.48 15.50 -3.89
CA TYR A 324 13.99 16.46 -4.88
C TYR A 324 12.84 17.27 -4.28
N ARG A 325 12.77 18.56 -4.63
CA ARG A 325 11.66 19.45 -4.31
C ARG A 325 11.19 20.16 -5.56
N PHE A 326 9.85 20.30 -5.69
CA PHE A 326 9.27 21.06 -6.79
C PHE A 326 8.97 22.48 -6.31
N ASP A 327 9.67 23.44 -6.88
CA ASP A 327 9.52 24.85 -6.57
C ASP A 327 9.63 25.70 -7.83
N ASN A 328 8.86 26.78 -7.94
CA ASN A 328 8.87 27.71 -9.10
C ASN A 328 8.77 26.97 -10.44
N ALA A 329 7.89 25.96 -10.55
CA ALA A 329 7.66 25.13 -11.74
C ALA A 329 8.89 24.31 -12.20
N ARG A 330 9.85 24.04 -11.32
CA ARG A 330 11.03 23.22 -11.60
C ARG A 330 11.35 22.27 -10.45
N TRP A 331 12.12 21.23 -10.77
CA TRP A 331 12.68 20.32 -9.80
C TRP A 331 14.08 20.75 -9.39
N ASP A 332 14.30 20.90 -8.09
CA ASP A 332 15.61 21.13 -7.50
C ASP A 332 16.04 19.91 -6.73
N LYS A 333 17.28 19.43 -6.94
CA LYS A 333 17.90 18.38 -6.15
C LYS A 333 18.65 19.01 -4.98
N VAL A 334 18.28 18.63 -3.76
CA VAL A 334 18.86 19.11 -2.50
C VAL A 334 19.69 18.00 -1.88
N PHE A 335 20.96 18.26 -1.63
CA PHE A 335 21.87 17.32 -0.95
C PHE A 335 21.79 17.55 0.55
N GLU A 336 21.03 16.71 1.21
CA GLU A 336 20.81 16.72 2.65
C GLU A 336 20.37 15.33 3.09
N GLU A 337 20.98 14.80 4.16
CA GLU A 337 20.49 13.60 4.83
C GLU A 337 19.22 13.91 5.62
N SER A 338 18.26 13.01 5.55
CA SER A 338 16.97 13.17 6.21
C SER A 338 16.83 12.26 7.42
N GLU A 339 16.26 12.80 8.51
CA GLU A 339 15.83 12.04 9.67
C GLU A 339 14.37 11.64 9.50
N LEU A 340 14.07 10.34 9.49
CA LEU A 340 12.75 9.80 9.17
C LEU A 340 11.64 10.38 10.06
N GLU A 341 11.88 10.47 11.37
CA GLU A 341 10.91 10.99 12.35
C GLU A 341 10.60 12.48 12.12
N LYS A 342 11.60 13.26 11.73
CA LYS A 342 11.44 14.67 11.36
C LYS A 342 10.63 14.81 10.08
N GLU A 343 10.93 13.98 9.07
CA GLU A 343 10.22 14.05 7.78
C GLU A 343 8.76 13.58 7.90
N ILE A 344 8.48 12.56 8.72
CA ILE A 344 7.10 12.18 9.05
C ILE A 344 6.36 13.37 9.67
N SER A 345 6.98 14.03 10.67
CA SER A 345 6.38 15.16 11.37
C SER A 345 6.12 16.34 10.42
N THR A 346 7.09 16.65 9.55
CA THR A 346 6.96 17.71 8.54
C THR A 346 5.87 17.40 7.53
N ALA A 347 5.74 16.14 7.11
CA ALA A 347 4.71 15.72 6.17
C ALA A 347 3.31 15.82 6.77
N LEU A 348 3.15 15.45 8.04
CA LEU A 348 1.89 15.62 8.77
C LEU A 348 1.52 17.09 8.92
N ASP A 349 2.48 17.95 9.32
CA ASP A 349 2.29 19.40 9.43
C ASP A 349 1.91 20.02 8.08
N TYR A 350 2.63 19.67 7.01
CA TYR A 350 2.34 20.14 5.65
C TYR A 350 0.89 19.81 5.23
N PHE A 351 0.47 18.57 5.47
CA PHE A 351 -0.90 18.14 5.16
C PHE A 351 -1.94 18.90 5.99
N ILE A 352 -1.74 18.99 7.30
CA ILE A 352 -2.67 19.67 8.22
C ILE A 352 -2.80 21.15 7.92
N ARG A 353 -1.72 21.85 7.54
CA ARG A 353 -1.75 23.28 7.19
C ARG A 353 -2.49 23.51 5.88
N ARG A 354 -2.30 22.64 4.90
CA ARG A 354 -2.96 22.74 3.60
C ARG A 354 -4.49 22.63 3.71
N HIS A 355 -4.99 21.84 4.68
CA HIS A 355 -6.43 21.65 4.92
C HIS A 355 -6.99 22.47 6.09
N GLY A 356 -6.15 23.14 6.82
CA GLY A 356 -6.57 23.88 8.03
C GLY A 356 -6.91 25.35 7.80
N ASN A 357 -6.90 25.80 6.56
CA ASN A 357 -7.30 27.14 6.14
C ASN A 357 -8.68 27.13 5.47
N GLU A 358 -9.39 26.01 5.51
CA GLU A 358 -10.79 25.86 5.15
C GLU A 358 -11.65 25.82 6.43
#